data_f6d372e40320482890e579ea378dbd12
#
_entry.id   f6d372e40320482890e579ea378dbd12
#
_cell.length_a   1.000
_cell.length_b   1.000
_cell.length_c   1.000
_cell.angle_alpha   90.00
_cell.angle_beta   90.00
_cell.angle_gamma   90.00
#
_symmetry.space_group_name_H-M   'P 1'
#
loop_
_entity.id
_entity.type
_entity.pdbx_description
1 polymer ?
#
loop_
_entity_poly.entity_id
_entity_poly.type
_entity_poly.pdbx_seq_one_letter_code
_entity_poly.pdbx_strand_id
1 'polypeptide(L)'
;QSCVLQKLTSKSTLLSSIVGVPNSLGPGELLQHYGTKEQKDHYLPRLASGQEIPCFALTSPEAGSDASAIPDYGVVCKGQWNGEEVVGISLTWNKRYITLAPVATVLGLAFKLQDPDGLLGDDKEPGITCALIPTDTPGVEIGRRHFPLNVPFQNGPTRGKDIFVPLDYIIGGPKMAGQGWRMLVECLSVGRAITLPSNSTGGIKTIALATGSYSRIRRQFRLPIGQMEGVEESMAKLAGYAYSSDAAVSMSTGAVDLGEKPSVVSAIIKYHLTEQMREATIHGIDVHGGKGIMLGPNNYLGRGYQGAPIAITVEGANILTRNMIIYGQGAIRCHPFVLT
;
A
#
# COMPACT_ATOMS: atom_id res chain seq x y z
N GLN A 1 -7.66 -10.80 -8.74
CA GLN A 1 -7.38 -9.49 -8.12
C GLN A 1 -6.77 -8.51 -9.13
N SER A 2 -5.68 -8.86 -9.83
CA SER A 2 -4.98 -8.00 -10.81
C SER A 2 -5.91 -7.45 -11.90
N CYS A 3 -6.70 -8.31 -12.56
CA CYS A 3 -7.65 -7.87 -13.60
C CYS A 3 -8.67 -6.85 -13.09
N VAL A 4 -9.17 -7.03 -11.86
CA VAL A 4 -10.10 -6.08 -11.23
C VAL A 4 -9.44 -4.74 -11.00
N LEU A 5 -8.22 -4.72 -10.45
CA LEU A 5 -7.47 -3.50 -10.20
C LEU A 5 -7.15 -2.74 -11.49
N GLN A 6 -6.69 -3.43 -12.54
CA GLN A 6 -6.45 -2.80 -13.85
C GLN A 6 -7.74 -2.19 -14.41
N LYS A 7 -8.87 -2.89 -14.29
CA LYS A 7 -10.16 -2.40 -14.76
C LYS A 7 -10.66 -1.20 -13.95
N LEU A 8 -10.48 -1.19 -12.64
CA LEU A 8 -10.78 -0.04 -11.79
C LEU A 8 -9.90 1.16 -12.16
N THR A 9 -8.60 0.95 -12.35
CA THR A 9 -7.66 2.02 -12.75
C THR A 9 -8.04 2.64 -14.08
N SER A 10 -8.52 1.85 -15.04
CA SER A 10 -9.01 2.37 -16.33
C SER A 10 -10.20 3.32 -16.21
N LYS A 11 -10.92 3.28 -15.10
CA LYS A 11 -12.04 4.17 -14.80
C LYS A 11 -11.65 5.31 -13.87
N SER A 12 -10.85 5.00 -12.86
CA SER A 12 -10.36 5.97 -11.89
C SER A 12 -9.17 5.39 -11.12
N THR A 13 -8.02 6.03 -11.25
CA THR A 13 -6.83 5.71 -10.45
C THR A 13 -7.10 5.83 -8.96
N LEU A 14 -8.00 6.73 -8.57
CA LEU A 14 -8.41 6.88 -7.18
C LEU A 14 -9.13 5.63 -6.65
N LEU A 15 -10.13 5.13 -7.39
CA LEU A 15 -10.87 3.92 -6.97
C LEU A 15 -9.94 2.72 -6.84
N SER A 16 -9.01 2.54 -7.77
CA SER A 16 -8.07 1.43 -7.69
C SER A 16 -7.11 1.55 -6.50
N SER A 17 -6.72 2.77 -6.13
CA SER A 17 -5.88 3.01 -4.95
C SER A 17 -6.63 2.76 -3.64
N ILE A 18 -7.90 3.18 -3.56
CA ILE A 18 -8.75 2.95 -2.39
C ILE A 18 -8.98 1.44 -2.17
N VAL A 19 -9.21 0.69 -3.25
CA VAL A 19 -9.41 -0.77 -3.16
C VAL A 19 -8.08 -1.51 -3.01
N GLY A 20 -7.04 -1.11 -3.74
CA GLY A 20 -5.77 -1.81 -3.80
C GLY A 20 -4.94 -1.71 -2.53
N VAL A 21 -4.73 -0.50 -2.02
CA VAL A 21 -3.81 -0.28 -0.89
C VAL A 21 -4.23 -1.01 0.39
N PRO A 22 -5.51 -0.99 0.84
CA PRO A 22 -5.92 -1.76 2.00
C PRO A 22 -5.78 -3.27 1.84
N ASN A 23 -5.84 -3.77 0.59
CA ASN A 23 -5.69 -5.19 0.29
C ASN A 23 -4.22 -5.64 0.18
N SER A 24 -3.27 -4.70 0.08
CA SER A 24 -1.85 -5.04 0.03
C SER A 24 -1.16 -5.01 1.38
N LEU A 25 -1.68 -4.24 2.33
CA LEU A 25 -1.14 -4.07 3.67
C LEU A 25 -2.27 -3.92 4.71
N GLY A 26 -3.48 -4.31 4.37
CA GLY A 26 -4.62 -4.14 5.25
C GLY A 26 -4.74 -5.23 6.30
N PRO A 27 -5.53 -4.97 7.35
CA PRO A 27 -5.85 -5.99 8.35
C PRO A 27 -6.44 -7.27 7.76
N GLY A 28 -7.14 -7.19 6.62
CA GLY A 28 -7.75 -8.36 5.98
C GLY A 28 -6.75 -9.45 5.61
N GLU A 29 -5.62 -9.08 5.00
CA GLU A 29 -4.56 -10.02 4.64
C GLU A 29 -3.91 -10.64 5.89
N LEU A 30 -3.62 -9.80 6.88
CA LEU A 30 -3.07 -10.27 8.16
C LEU A 30 -4.04 -11.21 8.88
N LEU A 31 -5.32 -10.89 8.90
CA LEU A 31 -6.36 -11.73 9.49
C LEU A 31 -6.50 -13.07 8.78
N GLN A 32 -6.48 -13.08 7.44
CA GLN A 32 -6.61 -14.29 6.67
C GLN A 32 -5.52 -15.31 7.01
N HIS A 33 -4.29 -14.84 7.18
CA HIS A 33 -3.16 -15.72 7.47
C HIS A 33 -3.00 -16.02 8.97
N TYR A 34 -3.15 -15.03 9.82
CA TYR A 34 -2.76 -15.10 11.24
C TYR A 34 -3.90 -14.95 12.24
N GLY A 35 -5.05 -14.39 11.83
CA GLY A 35 -6.18 -14.15 12.74
C GLY A 35 -6.68 -15.41 13.44
N THR A 36 -7.18 -15.25 14.66
CA THR A 36 -7.94 -16.33 15.33
C THR A 36 -9.23 -16.63 14.56
N LYS A 37 -9.87 -17.73 14.90
CA LYS A 37 -11.15 -18.07 14.28
C LYS A 37 -12.20 -16.98 14.53
N GLU A 38 -12.26 -16.49 15.75
CA GLU A 38 -13.19 -15.43 16.17
C GLU A 38 -12.94 -14.13 15.42
N GLN A 39 -11.67 -13.72 15.31
CA GLN A 39 -11.28 -12.53 14.54
C GLN A 39 -11.63 -12.67 13.06
N LYS A 40 -11.39 -13.83 12.47
CA LYS A 40 -11.73 -14.10 11.05
C LYS A 40 -13.24 -14.07 10.82
N ASP A 41 -14.01 -14.77 11.66
CA ASP A 41 -15.47 -14.86 11.54
C ASP A 41 -16.13 -13.49 11.74
N HIS A 42 -15.56 -12.63 12.59
CA HIS A 42 -16.08 -11.29 12.83
C HIS A 42 -15.71 -10.30 11.71
N TYR A 43 -14.40 -10.17 11.41
CA TYR A 43 -13.92 -9.09 10.55
C TYR A 43 -13.96 -9.39 9.06
N LEU A 44 -13.62 -10.62 8.61
CA LEU A 44 -13.48 -10.87 7.17
C LEU A 44 -14.79 -10.67 6.38
N PRO A 45 -15.97 -11.13 6.84
CA PRO A 45 -17.22 -10.85 6.14
C PRO A 45 -17.57 -9.36 6.12
N ARG A 46 -17.27 -8.63 7.20
CA ARG A 46 -17.55 -7.20 7.32
C ARG A 46 -16.64 -6.35 6.43
N LEU A 47 -15.37 -6.73 6.34
CA LEU A 47 -14.42 -6.12 5.40
C LEU A 47 -14.82 -6.39 3.95
N ALA A 48 -15.23 -7.61 3.64
CA ALA A 48 -15.68 -7.99 2.29
C ALA A 48 -16.95 -7.26 1.85
N SER A 49 -17.89 -7.03 2.76
CA SER A 49 -19.14 -6.30 2.49
C SER A 49 -19.02 -4.79 2.53
N GLY A 50 -17.88 -4.26 3.03
CA GLY A 50 -17.67 -2.83 3.25
C GLY A 50 -18.36 -2.27 4.49
N GLN A 51 -18.86 -3.12 5.38
CA GLN A 51 -19.35 -2.70 6.70
C GLN A 51 -18.18 -2.19 7.57
N GLU A 52 -17.02 -2.82 7.44
CA GLU A 52 -15.79 -2.33 8.03
C GLU A 52 -14.87 -1.79 6.93
N ILE A 53 -14.30 -0.62 7.17
CA ILE A 53 -13.30 0.01 6.32
C ILE A 53 -11.97 -0.04 7.05
N PRO A 54 -10.98 -0.78 6.54
CA PRO A 54 -9.72 -0.95 7.24
C PRO A 54 -8.74 0.17 6.93
N CYS A 55 -7.87 0.49 7.87
CA CYS A 55 -6.59 1.13 7.61
C CYS A 55 -5.48 0.39 8.34
N PHE A 56 -4.23 0.58 7.92
CA PHE A 56 -3.08 0.00 8.60
C PHE A 56 -2.05 1.07 8.97
N ALA A 57 -1.89 1.30 10.27
CA ALA A 57 -1.06 2.34 10.84
C ALA A 57 0.34 1.80 11.18
N LEU A 58 1.26 1.93 10.22
CA LEU A 58 2.66 1.55 10.36
C LEU A 58 3.56 2.79 10.49
N THR A 59 3.47 3.72 9.54
CA THR A 59 4.35 4.88 9.41
C THR A 59 4.15 5.89 10.54
N SER A 60 5.24 6.27 11.21
CA SER A 60 5.30 7.31 12.23
C SER A 60 6.09 8.54 11.72
N PRO A 61 6.09 9.69 12.41
CA PRO A 61 6.93 10.83 12.05
C PRO A 61 8.41 10.49 11.92
N GLU A 62 8.92 9.63 12.76
CA GLU A 62 10.33 9.22 12.85
C GLU A 62 10.66 7.98 12.03
N ALA A 63 9.67 7.18 11.66
CA ALA A 63 9.85 5.88 11.01
C ALA A 63 9.00 5.74 9.75
N GLY A 64 9.65 5.88 8.58
CA GLY A 64 9.07 5.67 7.26
C GLY A 64 9.70 4.45 6.58
N SER A 65 10.81 4.67 5.84
CA SER A 65 11.56 3.59 5.19
C SER A 65 12.16 2.60 6.19
N ASP A 66 12.62 3.10 7.34
CA ASP A 66 13.00 2.26 8.48
C ASP A 66 11.75 1.93 9.33
N ALA A 67 10.94 1.01 8.82
CA ALA A 67 9.68 0.65 9.46
C ALA A 67 9.87 -0.12 10.78
N SER A 68 11.06 -0.66 11.04
CA SER A 68 11.39 -1.32 12.31
C SER A 68 11.68 -0.34 13.46
N ALA A 69 12.02 0.91 13.12
CA ALA A 69 12.34 1.96 14.09
C ALA A 69 11.11 2.71 14.64
N ILE A 70 9.89 2.20 14.44
CA ILE A 70 8.68 2.85 14.98
C ILE A 70 8.84 3.13 16.48
N PRO A 71 8.52 4.36 16.94
CA PRO A 71 8.61 4.71 18.36
C PRO A 71 7.34 4.34 19.14
N ASP A 72 6.26 4.01 18.44
CA ASP A 72 4.98 3.67 19.04
C ASP A 72 5.08 2.39 19.87
N TYR A 73 4.45 2.36 21.02
CA TYR A 73 4.59 1.27 21.95
C TYR A 73 3.27 0.87 22.64
N GLY A 74 3.26 -0.32 23.19
CA GLY A 74 2.21 -0.83 24.06
C GLY A 74 2.82 -1.52 25.26
N VAL A 75 2.29 -1.25 26.45
CA VAL A 75 2.72 -1.87 27.68
C VAL A 75 1.66 -2.84 28.17
N VAL A 76 2.04 -4.10 28.36
CA VAL A 76 1.16 -5.12 28.94
C VAL A 76 0.90 -4.76 30.40
N CYS A 77 -0.37 -4.67 30.76
CA CYS A 77 -0.77 -4.31 32.13
C CYS A 77 -2.17 -4.84 32.44
N LYS A 78 -2.54 -4.80 33.70
CA LYS A 78 -3.93 -5.01 34.12
C LYS A 78 -4.73 -3.72 33.98
N GLY A 79 -5.99 -3.83 33.56
CA GLY A 79 -6.89 -2.69 33.42
C GLY A 79 -8.34 -3.11 33.42
N GLN A 80 -9.23 -2.10 33.42
CA GLN A 80 -10.68 -2.32 33.39
C GLN A 80 -11.18 -2.40 31.95
N TRP A 81 -11.92 -3.45 31.64
CA TRP A 81 -12.60 -3.62 30.36
C TRP A 81 -14.00 -4.19 30.58
N ASN A 82 -15.01 -3.47 30.13
CA ASN A 82 -16.44 -3.84 30.32
C ASN A 82 -16.81 -4.16 31.78
N GLY A 83 -16.16 -3.49 32.73
CA GLY A 83 -16.45 -3.65 34.16
C GLY A 83 -15.67 -4.79 34.86
N GLU A 84 -14.79 -5.46 34.12
CA GLU A 84 -13.94 -6.53 34.67
C GLU A 84 -12.45 -6.15 34.59
N GLU A 85 -11.66 -6.58 35.57
CA GLU A 85 -10.21 -6.47 35.50
C GLU A 85 -9.64 -7.55 34.60
N VAL A 86 -8.97 -7.15 33.53
CA VAL A 86 -8.34 -8.05 32.57
C VAL A 86 -6.90 -7.68 32.32
N VAL A 87 -6.11 -8.63 31.84
CA VAL A 87 -4.80 -8.33 31.28
C VAL A 87 -5.00 -7.81 29.86
N GLY A 88 -4.38 -6.67 29.58
CA GLY A 88 -4.49 -6.00 28.29
C GLY A 88 -3.23 -5.22 27.96
N ILE A 89 -3.35 -4.25 27.07
CA ILE A 89 -2.24 -3.43 26.60
C ILE A 89 -2.65 -1.96 26.70
N SER A 90 -1.82 -1.15 27.34
CA SER A 90 -1.91 0.31 27.26
C SER A 90 -1.10 0.79 26.06
N LEU A 91 -1.77 1.31 25.04
CA LEU A 91 -1.21 1.69 23.74
C LEU A 91 -0.98 3.19 23.62
N THR A 92 0.19 3.57 23.11
CA THR A 92 0.48 4.97 22.75
C THR A 92 1.11 5.01 21.36
N TRP A 93 0.50 5.80 20.44
CA TRP A 93 0.97 5.92 19.07
C TRP A 93 0.74 7.31 18.49
N ASN A 94 1.56 7.65 17.48
CA ASN A 94 1.40 8.83 16.64
C ASN A 94 1.75 8.48 15.20
N LYS A 95 0.75 8.14 14.41
CA LYS A 95 0.91 7.67 13.03
C LYS A 95 0.52 8.75 12.02
N ARG A 96 1.17 8.73 10.85
CA ARG A 96 0.88 9.67 9.76
C ARG A 96 0.88 8.98 8.41
N TYR A 97 0.29 9.65 7.42
CA TYR A 97 0.20 9.17 6.04
C TYR A 97 -0.58 7.86 5.90
N ILE A 98 -1.53 7.63 6.79
CA ILE A 98 -2.27 6.36 6.82
C ILE A 98 -3.41 6.41 5.82
N THR A 99 -3.33 5.54 4.83
CA THR A 99 -4.36 5.36 3.80
C THR A 99 -5.65 4.89 4.44
N LEU A 100 -6.74 5.54 4.07
CA LEU A 100 -8.11 5.37 4.57
C LEU A 100 -8.33 5.76 6.04
N ALA A 101 -7.34 6.16 6.83
CA ALA A 101 -7.56 6.58 8.21
C ALA A 101 -8.75 7.54 8.39
N PRO A 102 -8.97 8.57 7.53
CA PRO A 102 -10.11 9.50 7.68
C PRO A 102 -11.50 8.85 7.60
N VAL A 103 -11.61 7.66 7.07
CA VAL A 103 -12.88 6.95 6.87
C VAL A 103 -12.87 5.54 7.45
N ALA A 104 -11.79 5.15 8.10
CA ALA A 104 -11.63 3.81 8.66
C ALA A 104 -12.54 3.58 9.87
N THR A 105 -13.06 2.37 9.97
CA THR A 105 -13.81 1.87 11.14
C THR A 105 -12.95 0.94 11.99
N VAL A 106 -11.92 0.34 11.40
CA VAL A 106 -10.96 -0.51 12.10
C VAL A 106 -9.52 -0.14 11.71
N LEU A 107 -8.71 0.04 12.72
CA LEU A 107 -7.29 0.38 12.64
C LEU A 107 -6.47 -0.87 12.92
N GLY A 108 -5.72 -1.34 11.92
CA GLY A 108 -4.57 -2.21 12.17
C GLY A 108 -3.41 -1.36 12.64
N LEU A 109 -2.90 -1.62 13.84
CA LEU A 109 -1.83 -0.84 14.46
C LEU A 109 -0.59 -1.71 14.66
N ALA A 110 0.57 -1.23 14.19
CA ALA A 110 1.88 -1.78 14.50
C ALA A 110 2.57 -0.93 15.58
N PHE A 111 3.07 -1.59 16.63
CA PHE A 111 3.73 -0.98 17.78
C PHE A 111 4.74 -1.93 18.41
N LYS A 112 5.67 -1.41 19.20
CA LYS A 112 6.60 -2.21 20.01
C LYS A 112 5.92 -2.61 21.32
N LEU A 113 5.77 -3.90 21.55
CA LEU A 113 5.19 -4.43 22.79
C LEU A 113 6.27 -4.52 23.88
N GLN A 114 5.89 -4.14 25.09
CA GLN A 114 6.69 -4.25 26.31
C GLN A 114 5.87 -5.00 27.37
N ASP A 115 6.50 -5.94 28.06
CA ASP A 115 5.89 -6.72 29.15
C ASP A 115 6.78 -6.66 30.41
N PRO A 116 6.89 -5.49 31.07
CA PRO A 116 7.79 -5.32 32.20
C PRO A 116 7.47 -6.25 33.36
N ASP A 117 6.20 -6.58 33.57
CA ASP A 117 5.72 -7.40 34.67
C ASP A 117 5.69 -8.91 34.36
N GLY A 118 5.98 -9.30 33.09
CA GLY A 118 6.00 -10.71 32.67
C GLY A 118 4.60 -11.34 32.66
N LEU A 119 3.57 -10.60 32.34
CA LEU A 119 2.19 -11.10 32.30
C LEU A 119 1.91 -12.00 31.09
N LEU A 120 2.75 -11.93 30.04
CA LEU A 120 2.70 -12.81 28.87
C LEU A 120 3.78 -13.88 28.89
N GLY A 121 4.87 -13.68 29.64
CA GLY A 121 6.00 -14.61 29.72
C GLY A 121 7.29 -13.94 30.15
N ASP A 122 8.43 -14.62 29.91
CA ASP A 122 9.74 -14.16 30.37
C ASP A 122 10.35 -13.02 29.51
N ASP A 123 9.87 -12.85 28.28
CA ASP A 123 10.40 -11.84 27.37
C ASP A 123 9.78 -10.45 27.68
N LYS A 124 10.63 -9.56 28.19
CA LYS A 124 10.21 -8.20 28.57
C LYS A 124 10.00 -7.25 27.39
N GLU A 125 10.58 -7.57 26.23
CA GLU A 125 10.50 -6.78 25.01
C GLU A 125 10.17 -7.67 23.80
N PRO A 126 8.95 -8.24 23.71
CA PRO A 126 8.58 -9.15 22.63
C PRO A 126 8.78 -8.56 21.23
N GLY A 127 8.73 -7.24 21.10
CA GLY A 127 9.01 -6.54 19.87
C GLY A 127 7.74 -6.10 19.12
N ILE A 128 7.87 -5.92 17.79
CA ILE A 128 6.77 -5.40 16.97
C ILE A 128 5.60 -6.38 17.00
N THR A 129 4.45 -5.82 17.37
CA THR A 129 3.17 -6.52 17.49
C THR A 129 2.11 -5.77 16.68
N CYS A 130 1.15 -6.51 16.13
CA CYS A 130 0.04 -5.94 15.37
C CYS A 130 -1.29 -6.21 16.08
N ALA A 131 -2.11 -5.18 16.21
CA ALA A 131 -3.44 -5.27 16.83
C ALA A 131 -4.51 -4.63 15.96
N LEU A 132 -5.77 -5.03 16.18
CA LEU A 132 -6.96 -4.44 15.56
C LEU A 132 -7.65 -3.55 16.58
N ILE A 133 -7.74 -2.27 16.27
CA ILE A 133 -8.35 -1.28 17.16
C ILE A 133 -9.57 -0.68 16.42
N PRO A 134 -10.81 -0.87 16.90
CA PRO A 134 -11.95 -0.12 16.40
C PRO A 134 -11.69 1.38 16.53
N THR A 135 -12.00 2.18 15.51
CA THR A 135 -11.68 3.61 15.52
C THR A 135 -12.57 4.43 16.45
N ASP A 136 -13.68 3.85 16.90
CA ASP A 136 -14.58 4.39 17.92
C ASP A 136 -14.15 4.08 19.37
N THR A 137 -13.04 3.37 19.55
CA THR A 137 -12.45 3.10 20.88
C THR A 137 -12.14 4.45 21.57
N PRO A 138 -12.61 4.66 22.81
CA PRO A 138 -12.41 5.91 23.52
C PRO A 138 -10.93 6.34 23.57
N GLY A 139 -10.65 7.59 23.16
CA GLY A 139 -9.30 8.17 23.09
C GLY A 139 -8.55 7.92 21.78
N VAL A 140 -9.09 7.15 20.85
CA VAL A 140 -8.56 7.08 19.48
C VAL A 140 -8.90 8.35 18.74
N GLU A 141 -7.88 9.02 18.21
CA GLU A 141 -8.03 10.24 17.43
C GLU A 141 -7.71 9.99 15.96
N ILE A 142 -8.65 10.34 15.08
CA ILE A 142 -8.44 10.48 13.66
C ILE A 142 -8.24 11.97 13.37
N GLY A 143 -7.05 12.32 12.91
CA GLY A 143 -6.69 13.72 12.71
C GLY A 143 -7.13 14.26 11.34
N ARG A 144 -6.72 15.50 11.07
CA ARG A 144 -7.05 16.19 9.83
C ARG A 144 -6.51 15.46 8.61
N ARG A 145 -7.37 15.26 7.62
CA ARG A 145 -7.01 14.65 6.34
C ARG A 145 -5.81 15.31 5.67
N HIS A 146 -4.88 14.53 5.15
CA HIS A 146 -3.82 15.00 4.27
C HIS A 146 -4.33 15.19 2.83
N PHE A 147 -3.61 16.00 2.05
CA PHE A 147 -3.90 16.24 0.63
C PHE A 147 -2.70 15.85 -0.24
N PRO A 148 -2.46 14.54 -0.48
CA PRO A 148 -1.32 14.09 -1.27
C PRO A 148 -1.40 14.66 -2.69
N LEU A 149 -0.56 15.66 -3.01
CA LEU A 149 -0.50 16.33 -4.31
C LEU A 149 -1.88 16.77 -4.84
N ASN A 150 -2.74 17.22 -3.93
CA ASN A 150 -4.11 17.66 -4.22
C ASN A 150 -5.00 16.59 -4.92
N VAL A 151 -4.65 15.31 -4.81
CA VAL A 151 -5.47 14.20 -5.30
C VAL A 151 -6.50 13.84 -4.23
N PRO A 152 -7.74 13.47 -4.59
CA PRO A 152 -8.79 13.12 -3.63
C PRO A 152 -8.56 11.71 -3.02
N PHE A 153 -7.37 11.45 -2.54
CA PHE A 153 -6.94 10.21 -1.92
C PHE A 153 -7.12 10.32 -0.40
N GLN A 154 -7.90 9.40 0.18
CA GLN A 154 -8.14 9.41 1.63
C GLN A 154 -6.88 8.98 2.37
N ASN A 155 -6.29 9.91 3.09
CA ASN A 155 -5.05 9.71 3.81
C ASN A 155 -5.01 10.66 5.01
N GLY A 156 -4.55 10.20 6.16
CA GLY A 156 -4.54 11.03 7.36
C GLY A 156 -3.71 10.43 8.50
N PRO A 157 -3.56 11.19 9.60
CA PRO A 157 -2.92 10.72 10.81
C PRO A 157 -3.91 10.02 11.72
N THR A 158 -3.38 9.18 12.64
CA THR A 158 -4.12 8.66 13.78
C THR A 158 -3.24 8.68 15.02
N ARG A 159 -3.84 8.91 16.18
CA ARG A 159 -3.16 8.99 17.46
C ARG A 159 -3.96 8.31 18.56
N GLY A 160 -3.26 7.86 19.56
CA GLY A 160 -3.82 7.39 20.82
C GLY A 160 -2.78 7.54 21.92
N LYS A 161 -3.21 7.85 23.12
CA LYS A 161 -2.35 7.95 24.28
C LYS A 161 -2.97 7.16 25.44
N ASP A 162 -2.20 6.21 25.93
CA ASP A 162 -2.59 5.35 27.07
C ASP A 162 -3.95 4.64 26.85
N ILE A 163 -4.21 4.21 25.59
CA ILE A 163 -5.44 3.52 25.21
C ILE A 163 -5.37 2.06 25.65
N PHE A 164 -6.20 1.68 26.62
CA PHE A 164 -6.26 0.31 27.09
C PHE A 164 -7.14 -0.56 26.17
N VAL A 165 -6.61 -1.72 25.75
CA VAL A 165 -7.33 -2.73 24.97
C VAL A 165 -6.99 -4.13 25.48
N PRO A 166 -7.92 -5.10 25.39
CA PRO A 166 -7.65 -6.50 25.74
C PRO A 166 -6.59 -7.13 24.84
N LEU A 167 -5.92 -8.17 25.34
CA LEU A 167 -4.93 -8.94 24.57
C LEU A 167 -5.51 -9.59 23.31
N ASP A 168 -6.80 -9.90 23.29
CA ASP A 168 -7.49 -10.50 22.14
C ASP A 168 -7.55 -9.55 20.93
N TYR A 169 -7.20 -8.28 21.12
CA TYR A 169 -7.05 -7.33 20.01
C TYR A 169 -5.76 -7.55 19.21
N ILE A 170 -4.77 -8.28 19.77
CA ILE A 170 -3.59 -8.71 19.01
C ILE A 170 -4.05 -9.62 17.86
N ILE A 171 -3.61 -9.37 16.65
CA ILE A 171 -3.91 -10.22 15.50
C ILE A 171 -3.34 -11.62 15.74
N GLY A 172 -4.21 -12.62 15.79
CA GLY A 172 -3.86 -13.99 16.14
C GLY A 172 -3.81 -14.30 17.65
N GLY A 173 -4.21 -13.32 18.47
CA GLY A 173 -4.28 -13.44 19.92
C GLY A 173 -2.92 -13.30 20.63
N PRO A 174 -2.89 -13.46 21.96
CA PRO A 174 -1.70 -13.20 22.80
C PRO A 174 -0.45 -13.97 22.37
N LYS A 175 -0.60 -15.19 21.84
CA LYS A 175 0.52 -16.03 21.34
C LYS A 175 1.29 -15.42 20.17
N MET A 176 0.71 -14.42 19.51
CA MET A 176 1.30 -13.73 18.38
C MET A 176 1.96 -12.39 18.77
N ALA A 177 2.05 -12.11 20.07
CA ALA A 177 2.86 -11.02 20.60
C ALA A 177 4.30 -11.10 20.07
N GLY A 178 4.87 -9.98 19.62
CA GLY A 178 6.22 -9.92 19.06
C GLY A 178 6.37 -10.47 17.63
N GLN A 179 5.34 -11.08 17.04
CA GLN A 179 5.43 -11.67 15.70
C GLN A 179 5.02 -10.70 14.58
N GLY A 180 4.72 -9.45 14.91
CA GLY A 180 4.19 -8.47 13.96
C GLY A 180 5.14 -8.17 12.81
N TRP A 181 6.44 -8.10 13.04
CA TRP A 181 7.41 -7.86 11.96
C TRP A 181 7.39 -8.98 10.90
N ARG A 182 7.39 -10.23 11.34
CA ARG A 182 7.29 -11.38 10.43
C ARG A 182 5.99 -11.33 9.63
N MET A 183 4.86 -11.08 10.29
CA MET A 183 3.56 -10.94 9.63
C MET A 183 3.57 -9.87 8.54
N LEU A 184 4.14 -8.70 8.84
CA LEU A 184 4.22 -7.58 7.90
C LEU A 184 5.09 -7.93 6.69
N VAL A 185 6.26 -8.51 6.90
CA VAL A 185 7.18 -8.85 5.81
C VAL A 185 6.57 -9.89 4.88
N GLU A 186 5.91 -10.91 5.41
CA GLU A 186 5.26 -11.95 4.61
C GLU A 186 4.08 -11.40 3.79
N CYS A 187 3.18 -10.62 4.39
CA CYS A 187 2.02 -10.07 3.70
C CYS A 187 2.39 -8.96 2.70
N LEU A 188 3.36 -8.10 3.03
CA LEU A 188 3.81 -7.02 2.14
C LEU A 188 4.37 -7.52 0.81
N SER A 189 5.03 -8.68 0.80
CA SER A 189 5.64 -9.21 -0.42
C SER A 189 4.59 -9.61 -1.46
N VAL A 190 3.49 -10.21 -1.04
CA VAL A 190 2.37 -10.61 -1.91
C VAL A 190 1.63 -9.38 -2.42
N GLY A 191 1.24 -8.46 -1.54
CA GLY A 191 0.58 -7.22 -1.92
C GLY A 191 1.39 -6.40 -2.93
N ARG A 192 2.70 -6.28 -2.72
CA ARG A 192 3.62 -5.59 -3.62
C ARG A 192 3.72 -6.27 -4.99
N ALA A 193 3.54 -7.59 -5.08
CA ALA A 193 3.53 -8.33 -6.34
C ALA A 193 2.29 -8.05 -7.19
N ILE A 194 1.18 -7.66 -6.59
CA ILE A 194 -0.13 -7.58 -7.24
C ILE A 194 -0.63 -6.15 -7.38
N THR A 195 -0.73 -5.38 -6.28
CA THR A 195 -1.57 -4.19 -6.22
C THR A 195 -1.01 -3.00 -6.99
N LEU A 196 0.14 -2.46 -6.60
CA LEU A 196 0.75 -1.33 -7.30
C LEU A 196 1.17 -1.65 -8.74
N PRO A 197 1.74 -2.84 -9.03
CA PRO A 197 1.98 -3.26 -10.40
C PRO A 197 0.73 -3.27 -11.26
N SER A 198 -0.38 -3.84 -10.77
CA SER A 198 -1.66 -3.89 -11.51
C SER A 198 -2.25 -2.50 -11.73
N ASN A 199 -2.21 -1.64 -10.71
CA ASN A 199 -2.66 -0.26 -10.81
C ASN A 199 -1.84 0.52 -11.85
N SER A 200 -0.52 0.38 -11.81
CA SER A 200 0.38 1.04 -12.76
C SER A 200 0.15 0.55 -14.18
N THR A 201 0.03 -0.76 -14.39
CA THR A 201 -0.25 -1.37 -15.70
C THR A 201 -1.59 -0.89 -16.28
N GLY A 202 -2.65 -0.86 -15.44
CA GLY A 202 -3.95 -0.34 -15.86
C GLY A 202 -3.90 1.13 -16.28
N GLY A 203 -3.13 1.93 -15.55
CA GLY A 203 -2.89 3.33 -15.88
C GLY A 203 -2.10 3.50 -17.17
N ILE A 204 -1.00 2.78 -17.36
CA ILE A 204 -0.18 2.79 -18.57
C ILE A 204 -1.02 2.42 -19.79
N LYS A 205 -1.79 1.33 -19.74
CA LYS A 205 -2.69 0.91 -20.81
C LYS A 205 -3.72 2.00 -21.16
N THR A 206 -4.30 2.65 -20.15
CA THR A 206 -5.27 3.72 -20.33
C THR A 206 -4.64 4.93 -21.02
N ILE A 207 -3.45 5.33 -20.57
CA ILE A 207 -2.72 6.45 -21.17
C ILE A 207 -2.33 6.13 -22.62
N ALA A 208 -1.81 4.94 -22.88
CA ALA A 208 -1.42 4.51 -24.22
C ALA A 208 -2.62 4.54 -25.18
N LEU A 209 -3.77 3.99 -24.77
CA LEU A 209 -4.99 3.97 -25.56
C LEU A 209 -5.55 5.38 -25.81
N ALA A 210 -5.66 6.18 -24.75
CA ALA A 210 -6.21 7.53 -24.85
C ALA A 210 -5.31 8.44 -25.70
N THR A 211 -3.98 8.36 -25.51
CA THR A 211 -3.02 9.16 -26.27
C THR A 211 -2.97 8.72 -27.72
N GLY A 212 -3.02 7.41 -27.99
CA GLY A 212 -3.12 6.88 -29.37
C GLY A 212 -4.37 7.33 -30.09
N SER A 213 -5.53 7.30 -29.41
CA SER A 213 -6.78 7.80 -29.97
C SER A 213 -6.72 9.31 -30.23
N TYR A 214 -6.19 10.09 -29.29
CA TYR A 214 -6.03 11.53 -29.43
C TYR A 214 -5.12 11.88 -30.59
N SER A 215 -3.98 11.22 -30.75
CA SER A 215 -3.00 11.46 -31.79
C SER A 215 -3.55 11.18 -33.20
N ARG A 216 -4.56 10.30 -33.36
CA ARG A 216 -5.26 10.06 -34.62
C ARG A 216 -6.25 11.17 -34.98
N ILE A 217 -6.92 11.74 -33.98
CA ILE A 217 -8.00 12.71 -34.16
C ILE A 217 -7.45 14.15 -34.25
N ARG A 218 -6.48 14.47 -33.37
CA ARG A 218 -5.89 15.81 -33.34
C ARG A 218 -5.04 16.05 -34.57
N ARG A 219 -5.36 17.14 -35.29
CA ARG A 219 -4.64 17.54 -36.51
C ARG A 219 -3.90 18.85 -36.29
N GLN A 220 -2.65 18.88 -36.70
CA GLN A 220 -1.84 20.09 -36.86
C GLN A 220 -1.09 20.01 -38.18
N PHE A 221 -0.77 21.15 -38.80
CA PHE A 221 -0.13 21.19 -40.11
C PHE A 221 -0.88 20.34 -41.15
N ARG A 222 -2.21 20.22 -41.01
CA ARG A 222 -3.14 19.46 -41.88
C ARG A 222 -3.00 17.91 -41.75
N LEU A 223 -2.16 17.43 -40.86
CA LEU A 223 -1.95 15.99 -40.61
C LEU A 223 -2.42 15.60 -39.22
N PRO A 224 -2.84 14.33 -38.98
CA PRO A 224 -2.95 13.79 -37.64
C PRO A 224 -1.59 13.87 -36.94
N ILE A 225 -1.57 14.34 -35.71
CA ILE A 225 -0.29 14.51 -34.99
C ILE A 225 0.46 13.19 -34.80
N GLY A 226 -0.23 12.04 -34.76
CA GLY A 226 0.35 10.71 -34.67
C GLY A 226 1.18 10.28 -35.88
N GLN A 227 1.21 11.08 -36.98
CA GLN A 227 2.09 10.87 -38.14
C GLN A 227 3.37 11.70 -38.06
N MET A 228 3.61 12.38 -36.93
CA MET A 228 4.82 13.18 -36.73
C MET A 228 5.83 12.35 -35.94
N GLU A 229 7.05 12.23 -36.45
CA GLU A 229 8.12 11.39 -35.85
C GLU A 229 8.34 11.66 -34.34
N GLY A 230 8.34 12.94 -33.92
CA GLY A 230 8.48 13.28 -32.50
C GLY A 230 7.33 12.81 -31.65
N VAL A 231 6.11 12.66 -32.20
CA VAL A 231 4.96 12.07 -31.49
C VAL A 231 5.03 10.55 -31.53
N GLU A 232 5.48 9.96 -32.65
CA GLU A 232 5.68 8.51 -32.77
C GLU A 232 6.66 7.97 -31.76
N GLU A 233 7.74 8.69 -31.43
CA GLU A 233 8.70 8.31 -30.39
C GLU A 233 8.00 8.14 -29.02
N SER A 234 7.20 9.13 -28.61
CA SER A 234 6.43 9.04 -27.36
C SER A 234 5.41 7.90 -27.39
N MET A 235 4.73 7.70 -28.53
CA MET A 235 3.77 6.63 -28.71
C MET A 235 4.41 5.24 -28.67
N ALA A 236 5.61 5.08 -29.24
CA ALA A 236 6.36 3.84 -29.20
C ALA A 236 6.74 3.47 -27.75
N LYS A 237 7.18 4.45 -26.93
CA LYS A 237 7.45 4.23 -25.49
C LYS A 237 6.19 3.82 -24.75
N LEU A 238 5.07 4.51 -24.96
CA LEU A 238 3.79 4.16 -24.34
C LEU A 238 3.33 2.74 -24.69
N ALA A 239 3.45 2.35 -25.96
CA ALA A 239 3.12 1.00 -26.42
C ALA A 239 4.04 -0.06 -25.79
N GLY A 240 5.34 0.20 -25.77
CA GLY A 240 6.34 -0.66 -25.12
C GLY A 240 6.08 -0.85 -23.62
N TYR A 241 5.78 0.23 -22.91
CA TYR A 241 5.42 0.15 -21.48
C TYR A 241 4.13 -0.61 -21.24
N ALA A 242 3.10 -0.42 -22.08
CA ALA A 242 1.84 -1.13 -21.96
C ALA A 242 2.04 -2.65 -22.12
N TYR A 243 2.84 -3.06 -23.12
CA TYR A 243 3.15 -4.46 -23.38
C TYR A 243 4.01 -5.09 -22.27
N SER A 244 5.14 -4.46 -21.93
CA SER A 244 6.08 -4.99 -20.95
C SER A 244 5.49 -5.05 -19.53
N SER A 245 4.69 -4.04 -19.14
CA SER A 245 4.03 -4.04 -17.84
C SER A 245 2.98 -5.12 -17.71
N ASP A 246 2.22 -5.39 -18.78
CA ASP A 246 1.23 -6.47 -18.78
C ASP A 246 1.87 -7.85 -18.65
N ALA A 247 2.95 -8.09 -19.37
CA ALA A 247 3.74 -9.32 -19.27
C ALA A 247 4.30 -9.53 -17.86
N ALA A 248 4.88 -8.47 -17.28
CA ALA A 248 5.46 -8.50 -15.93
C ALA A 248 4.41 -8.80 -14.84
N VAL A 249 3.24 -8.13 -14.92
CA VAL A 249 2.14 -8.39 -13.97
C VAL A 249 1.58 -9.79 -14.14
N SER A 250 1.40 -10.26 -15.38
CA SER A 250 0.91 -11.62 -15.65
C SER A 250 1.83 -12.67 -15.07
N MET A 251 3.14 -12.50 -15.23
CA MET A 251 4.15 -13.40 -14.64
C MET A 251 4.10 -13.38 -13.11
N SER A 252 4.08 -12.20 -12.51
CA SER A 252 4.09 -12.02 -11.05
C SER A 252 2.83 -12.60 -10.38
N THR A 253 1.67 -12.30 -10.95
CA THR A 253 0.40 -12.81 -10.41
C THR A 253 0.23 -14.29 -10.63
N GLY A 254 0.71 -14.81 -11.76
CA GLY A 254 0.75 -16.26 -12.02
C GLY A 254 1.64 -17.01 -11.02
N ALA A 255 2.79 -16.45 -10.65
CA ALA A 255 3.64 -17.04 -9.62
C ALA A 255 2.93 -17.08 -8.25
N VAL A 256 2.23 -16.01 -7.88
CA VAL A 256 1.45 -15.98 -6.62
C VAL A 256 0.29 -17.00 -6.66
N ASP A 257 -0.40 -17.14 -7.79
CA ASP A 257 -1.48 -18.13 -7.96
C ASP A 257 -0.96 -19.57 -7.84
N LEU A 258 0.31 -19.81 -8.16
CA LEU A 258 1.01 -21.11 -7.96
C LEU A 258 1.53 -21.30 -6.53
N GLY A 259 1.30 -20.35 -5.62
CA GLY A 259 1.71 -20.42 -4.22
C GLY A 259 3.12 -19.88 -3.94
N GLU A 260 3.80 -19.30 -4.94
CA GLU A 260 5.12 -18.72 -4.78
C GLU A 260 5.07 -17.40 -3.97
N LYS A 261 6.14 -17.10 -3.25
CA LYS A 261 6.31 -15.86 -2.48
C LYS A 261 7.45 -15.00 -3.08
N PRO A 262 7.22 -14.27 -4.18
CA PRO A 262 8.27 -13.62 -4.95
C PRO A 262 8.79 -12.33 -4.28
N SER A 263 9.52 -12.43 -3.18
CA SER A 263 9.94 -11.30 -2.34
C SER A 263 10.80 -10.26 -3.09
N VAL A 264 11.81 -10.69 -3.85
CA VAL A 264 12.68 -9.80 -4.64
C VAL A 264 12.03 -9.40 -5.95
N VAL A 265 11.42 -10.36 -6.65
CA VAL A 265 10.73 -10.11 -7.93
C VAL A 265 9.58 -9.12 -7.75
N SER A 266 8.81 -9.22 -6.66
CA SER A 266 7.76 -8.25 -6.35
C SER A 266 8.30 -6.82 -6.21
N ALA A 267 9.48 -6.67 -5.62
CA ALA A 267 10.14 -5.37 -5.48
C ALA A 267 10.63 -4.83 -6.84
N ILE A 268 11.20 -5.68 -7.70
CA ILE A 268 11.62 -5.32 -9.06
C ILE A 268 10.42 -4.81 -9.86
N ILE A 269 9.34 -5.56 -9.86
CA ILE A 269 8.14 -5.23 -10.62
C ILE A 269 7.50 -3.94 -10.08
N LYS A 270 7.33 -3.82 -8.77
CA LYS A 270 6.81 -2.58 -8.15
C LYS A 270 7.64 -1.37 -8.56
N TYR A 271 8.98 -1.46 -8.45
CA TYR A 271 9.87 -0.36 -8.81
C TYR A 271 9.69 0.04 -10.28
N HIS A 272 9.86 -0.90 -11.20
CA HIS A 272 9.84 -0.58 -12.63
C HIS A 272 8.47 -0.13 -13.11
N LEU A 273 7.38 -0.78 -12.71
CA LEU A 273 6.06 -0.44 -13.22
C LEU A 273 5.55 0.90 -12.68
N THR A 274 5.87 1.25 -11.43
CA THR A 274 5.52 2.58 -10.90
C THR A 274 6.33 3.70 -11.55
N GLU A 275 7.60 3.48 -11.90
CA GLU A 275 8.41 4.43 -12.68
C GLU A 275 7.90 4.54 -14.13
N GLN A 276 7.64 3.42 -14.80
CA GLN A 276 7.06 3.43 -16.15
C GLN A 276 5.70 4.14 -16.18
N MET A 277 4.87 3.98 -15.16
CA MET A 277 3.61 4.71 -15.06
C MET A 277 3.84 6.23 -14.95
N ARG A 278 4.83 6.65 -14.16
CA ARG A 278 5.20 8.07 -14.04
C ARG A 278 5.68 8.63 -15.39
N GLU A 279 6.57 7.92 -16.08
CA GLU A 279 7.03 8.31 -17.40
C GLU A 279 5.90 8.30 -18.44
N ALA A 280 5.02 7.31 -18.41
CA ALA A 280 3.86 7.26 -19.30
C ALA A 280 2.94 8.47 -19.11
N THR A 281 2.74 8.96 -17.89
CA THR A 281 1.95 10.18 -17.67
C THR A 281 2.62 11.41 -18.29
N ILE A 282 3.95 11.52 -18.26
CA ILE A 282 4.71 12.59 -18.88
C ILE A 282 4.51 12.55 -20.40
N HIS A 283 4.80 11.41 -21.04
CA HIS A 283 4.60 11.24 -22.48
C HIS A 283 3.15 11.52 -22.91
N GLY A 284 2.17 11.07 -22.13
CA GLY A 284 0.76 11.35 -22.39
C GLY A 284 0.46 12.85 -22.37
N ILE A 285 0.96 13.59 -21.37
CA ILE A 285 0.77 15.05 -21.27
C ILE A 285 1.48 15.78 -22.41
N ASP A 286 2.71 15.40 -22.75
CA ASP A 286 3.47 16.02 -23.81
C ASP A 286 2.74 15.92 -25.16
N VAL A 287 2.21 14.75 -25.51
CA VAL A 287 1.44 14.56 -26.75
C VAL A 287 0.13 15.35 -26.74
N HIS A 288 -0.52 15.52 -25.58
CA HIS A 288 -1.76 16.29 -25.48
C HIS A 288 -1.52 17.79 -25.41
N GLY A 289 -0.33 18.25 -25.06
CA GLY A 289 0.02 19.66 -24.92
C GLY A 289 -0.93 20.40 -23.97
N GLY A 290 -1.43 21.56 -24.39
CA GLY A 290 -2.32 22.39 -23.56
C GLY A 290 -3.53 21.64 -23.00
N LYS A 291 -4.10 20.68 -23.75
CA LYS A 291 -5.20 19.84 -23.26
C LYS A 291 -4.78 18.96 -22.05
N GLY A 292 -3.52 18.53 -22.01
CA GLY A 292 -3.00 17.72 -20.90
C GLY A 292 -2.83 18.50 -19.60
N ILE A 293 -2.52 19.79 -19.67
CA ILE A 293 -2.25 20.63 -18.50
C ILE A 293 -3.45 21.43 -18.00
N MET A 294 -4.44 21.71 -18.85
CA MET A 294 -5.63 22.44 -18.45
C MET A 294 -6.59 21.50 -17.72
N LEU A 295 -6.64 21.61 -16.39
CA LEU A 295 -7.56 20.82 -15.56
C LEU A 295 -9.02 21.19 -15.82
N GLY A 296 -9.88 20.22 -15.65
CA GLY A 296 -11.32 20.34 -15.82
C GLY A 296 -11.95 18.96 -16.05
N PRO A 297 -13.26 18.89 -16.29
CA PRO A 297 -13.98 17.63 -16.44
C PRO A 297 -13.53 16.81 -17.66
N ASN A 298 -12.96 17.47 -18.66
CA ASN A 298 -12.48 16.84 -19.88
C ASN A 298 -10.98 16.47 -19.86
N ASN A 299 -10.27 16.74 -18.75
CA ASN A 299 -8.88 16.33 -18.59
C ASN A 299 -8.83 14.96 -17.89
N TYR A 300 -8.40 13.94 -18.61
CA TYR A 300 -8.28 12.57 -18.13
C TYR A 300 -6.84 12.17 -17.78
N LEU A 301 -5.85 13.07 -17.94
CA LEU A 301 -4.43 12.81 -17.66
C LEU A 301 -3.91 13.53 -16.41
N GLY A 302 -4.32 14.78 -16.19
CA GLY A 302 -3.71 15.67 -15.21
C GLY A 302 -3.75 15.13 -13.77
N ARG A 303 -4.85 14.47 -13.39
CA ARG A 303 -4.94 13.84 -12.05
C ARG A 303 -4.01 12.63 -11.91
N GLY A 304 -3.86 11.83 -12.97
CA GLY A 304 -2.91 10.73 -13.02
C GLY A 304 -1.47 11.23 -12.89
N TYR A 305 -1.13 12.30 -13.58
CA TYR A 305 0.16 12.97 -13.49
C TYR A 305 0.46 13.47 -12.06
N GLN A 306 -0.50 14.17 -11.46
CA GLN A 306 -0.36 14.64 -10.07
C GLN A 306 -0.21 13.48 -9.07
N GLY A 307 -0.95 12.39 -9.27
CA GLY A 307 -0.97 11.26 -8.35
C GLY A 307 0.17 10.25 -8.53
N ALA A 308 0.85 10.23 -9.67
CA ALA A 308 1.91 9.25 -9.97
C ALA A 308 2.99 9.14 -8.89
N PRO A 309 3.48 10.25 -8.27
CA PRO A 309 4.47 10.17 -7.21
C PRO A 309 4.00 9.43 -5.95
N ILE A 310 2.71 9.24 -5.74
CA ILE A 310 2.20 8.46 -4.61
C ILE A 310 2.66 7.01 -4.74
N ALA A 311 2.53 6.41 -5.92
CA ALA A 311 2.89 5.01 -6.15
C ALA A 311 4.39 4.72 -5.99
N ILE A 312 5.26 5.67 -6.31
CA ILE A 312 6.71 5.52 -6.10
C ILE A 312 7.11 5.68 -4.63
N THR A 313 6.23 6.25 -3.80
CA THR A 313 6.50 6.56 -2.39
C THR A 313 6.00 5.47 -1.45
N VAL A 314 4.80 4.92 -1.71
CA VAL A 314 4.15 3.93 -0.83
C VAL A 314 4.66 2.51 -1.05
N GLU A 315 4.39 1.62 -0.10
CA GLU A 315 4.81 0.19 -0.09
C GLU A 315 6.33 0.00 -0.22
N GLY A 316 7.08 0.86 0.45
CA GLY A 316 8.52 1.00 0.31
C GLY A 316 8.88 1.98 -0.82
N ALA A 317 9.43 3.14 -0.45
CA ALA A 317 9.87 4.14 -1.42
C ALA A 317 10.80 3.51 -2.46
N ASN A 318 10.69 3.93 -3.73
CA ASN A 318 11.46 3.31 -4.81
C ASN A 318 12.97 3.38 -4.58
N ILE A 319 13.48 4.45 -3.95
CA ILE A 319 14.89 4.57 -3.58
C ILE A 319 15.29 3.44 -2.62
N LEU A 320 14.50 3.20 -1.57
CA LEU A 320 14.73 2.08 -0.64
C LEU A 320 14.61 0.74 -1.36
N THR A 321 13.53 0.55 -2.12
CA THR A 321 13.23 -0.70 -2.83
C THR A 321 14.39 -1.09 -3.75
N ARG A 322 14.89 -0.15 -4.56
CA ARG A 322 16.02 -0.38 -5.46
C ARG A 322 17.28 -0.78 -4.71
N ASN A 323 17.63 -0.05 -3.66
CA ASN A 323 18.93 -0.21 -3.00
C ASN A 323 18.93 -1.35 -1.97
N MET A 324 17.92 -1.44 -1.12
CA MET A 324 17.92 -2.39 0.00
C MET A 324 17.25 -3.72 -0.34
N ILE A 325 16.18 -3.71 -1.13
CA ILE A 325 15.42 -4.92 -1.43
C ILE A 325 15.99 -5.58 -2.70
N ILE A 326 16.07 -4.85 -3.81
CA ILE A 326 16.54 -5.44 -5.08
C ILE A 326 18.04 -5.71 -5.00
N TYR A 327 18.85 -4.68 -4.79
CA TYR A 327 20.31 -4.85 -4.79
C TYR A 327 20.78 -5.61 -3.54
N GLY A 328 20.41 -5.17 -2.33
CA GLY A 328 20.89 -5.78 -1.09
C GLY A 328 20.46 -7.24 -0.96
N GLN A 329 19.17 -7.54 -1.11
CA GLN A 329 18.69 -8.93 -1.04
C GLN A 329 19.15 -9.77 -2.25
N GLY A 330 19.21 -9.17 -3.44
CA GLY A 330 19.74 -9.83 -4.63
C GLY A 330 21.21 -10.22 -4.46
N ALA A 331 22.05 -9.31 -3.96
CA ALA A 331 23.45 -9.59 -3.68
C ALA A 331 23.61 -10.71 -2.64
N ILE A 332 22.89 -10.62 -1.51
CA ILE A 332 22.94 -11.63 -0.45
C ILE A 332 22.53 -13.02 -0.96
N ARG A 333 21.47 -13.11 -1.75
CA ARG A 333 20.89 -14.40 -2.19
C ARG A 333 21.57 -15.02 -3.41
N CYS A 334 22.10 -14.19 -4.29
CA CYS A 334 22.58 -14.63 -5.63
C CYS A 334 24.11 -14.53 -5.79
N HIS A 335 24.80 -13.78 -4.94
CA HIS A 335 26.25 -13.66 -5.03
C HIS A 335 26.94 -14.89 -4.41
N PRO A 336 27.84 -15.57 -5.14
CA PRO A 336 28.39 -16.86 -4.70
C PRO A 336 29.24 -16.77 -3.43
N PHE A 337 29.73 -15.57 -3.04
CA PHE A 337 30.65 -15.39 -1.92
C PHE A 337 30.16 -14.44 -0.82
N VAL A 338 28.94 -13.90 -0.88
CA VAL A 338 28.45 -12.95 0.14
C VAL A 338 27.96 -13.66 1.40
N LEU A 339 27.50 -14.90 1.31
CA LEU A 339 27.03 -15.72 2.42
C LEU A 339 28.04 -16.74 2.92
N THR A 340 29.22 -16.83 2.33
CA THR A 340 30.35 -17.64 2.78
C THR A 340 31.32 -16.82 3.59
#